data_5f8c1f8200900fbc0025a3b62e2fb263
#
_entry.id   5f8c1f8200900fbc0025a3b62e2fb263
#
_cell.length_a   1.000
_cell.length_b   1.000
_cell.length_c   1.000
_cell.angle_alpha   90.00
_cell.angle_beta   90.00
_cell.angle_gamma   90.00
#
_symmetry.space_group_name_H-M   'P 1'
#
loop_
_entity.id
_entity.type
_entity.pdbx_description
1 polymer ?
#
loop_
_entity_poly.entity_id
_entity_poly.type
_entity_poly.pdbx_seq_one_letter_code
_entity_poly.pdbx_strand_id
1 'polypeptide(L)'
;MKKMGLFSVCTFLLASAPAVCYAQVDTKWEIHDRNRPVPPVIDPGTAGTLDAPGRPPSDAVVLFDGKDLSKWADKEGGPAKWKVENGYFEVVPKTGEIHTREPFGDCQLHVEFAEPSPAKGEDQDRGNSGVFLQGLYETQVLDSYQNKTYADGQAAGIYGQYPPLVNASRPPGQWQTYDIIFHGPRFDAAGKLTRPARESVFHNGVLVQDNVELTGPTAHHARPPYKPTPEKLPLALQDHGHPVRYRNIWLRELKSAE
;
A
#
# COMPACT_ATOMS: atom_id res chain seq x y z
N MET A 1 68.15 -29.65 -9.35
CA MET A 1 66.77 -29.49 -9.82
C MET A 1 65.86 -29.29 -8.60
N LYS A 2 65.47 -28.04 -8.29
CA LYS A 2 64.57 -27.71 -7.16
C LYS A 2 63.14 -27.62 -7.71
N LYS A 3 62.22 -28.44 -7.19
CA LYS A 3 60.80 -28.39 -7.49
C LYS A 3 60.18 -27.25 -6.65
N MET A 4 59.66 -26.25 -7.34
CA MET A 4 58.83 -25.20 -6.75
C MET A 4 57.38 -25.72 -6.63
N GLY A 5 56.87 -25.81 -5.38
CA GLY A 5 55.47 -26.14 -5.13
C GLY A 5 54.64 -24.90 -5.23
N LEU A 6 53.59 -24.97 -6.05
CA LEU A 6 52.56 -23.93 -6.21
C LEU A 6 51.56 -24.08 -5.09
N PHE A 7 51.54 -23.12 -4.16
CA PHE A 7 50.44 -23.02 -3.17
C PHE A 7 49.26 -22.24 -3.79
N SER A 8 48.16 -22.97 -4.00
CA SER A 8 46.89 -22.41 -4.41
C SER A 8 46.18 -21.84 -3.16
N VAL A 9 46.03 -20.53 -3.08
CA VAL A 9 45.24 -19.88 -2.03
C VAL A 9 43.79 -19.88 -2.48
N CYS A 10 42.95 -20.74 -1.90
CA CYS A 10 41.51 -20.68 -2.05
C CYS A 10 40.96 -19.55 -1.19
N THR A 11 40.57 -18.45 -1.81
CA THR A 11 39.84 -17.36 -1.16
C THR A 11 38.36 -17.77 -1.02
N PHE A 12 37.95 -18.10 0.20
CA PHE A 12 36.54 -18.31 0.50
C PHE A 12 35.83 -16.94 0.55
N LEU A 13 34.99 -16.65 -0.45
CA LEU A 13 34.02 -15.57 -0.38
C LEU A 13 32.90 -16.00 0.58
N LEU A 14 32.90 -15.44 1.78
CA LEU A 14 31.77 -15.50 2.69
C LEU A 14 30.64 -14.64 2.10
N ALA A 15 29.66 -15.28 1.47
CA ALA A 15 28.41 -14.65 1.14
C ALA A 15 27.65 -14.34 2.43
N SER A 16 27.58 -13.08 2.83
CA SER A 16 26.71 -12.64 3.92
C SER A 16 25.25 -12.80 3.47
N ALA A 17 24.53 -13.76 4.04
CA ALA A 17 23.09 -13.85 3.89
C ALA A 17 22.45 -12.56 4.44
N PRO A 18 21.40 -12.01 3.78
CA PRO A 18 20.69 -10.85 4.31
C PRO A 18 20.10 -11.22 5.68
N ALA A 19 20.41 -10.43 6.70
CA ALA A 19 19.79 -10.58 8.00
C ALA A 19 18.29 -10.27 7.85
N VAL A 20 17.44 -11.29 7.96
CA VAL A 20 16.00 -11.10 8.10
C VAL A 20 15.78 -10.52 9.48
N CYS A 21 15.46 -9.22 9.54
CA CYS A 21 15.15 -8.54 10.79
C CYS A 21 13.76 -8.99 11.24
N TYR A 22 13.70 -10.05 12.03
CA TYR A 22 12.50 -10.37 12.81
C TYR A 22 12.42 -9.37 13.96
N ALA A 23 11.20 -8.93 14.32
CA ALA A 23 10.98 -8.15 15.53
C ALA A 23 11.58 -8.92 16.72
N GLN A 24 12.65 -8.39 17.29
CA GLN A 24 13.27 -9.03 18.45
C GLN A 24 12.43 -8.75 19.69
N VAL A 25 12.32 -9.75 20.54
CA VAL A 25 11.71 -9.57 21.86
C VAL A 25 12.57 -8.57 22.65
N ASP A 26 11.94 -7.52 23.16
CA ASP A 26 12.61 -6.56 24.05
C ASP A 26 12.96 -7.26 25.38
N THR A 27 14.21 -7.68 25.49
CA THR A 27 14.73 -8.46 26.65
C THR A 27 15.14 -7.60 27.83
N LYS A 28 15.00 -6.26 27.76
CA LYS A 28 15.26 -5.39 28.92
C LYS A 28 14.23 -5.55 30.04
N TRP A 29 13.08 -6.15 29.72
CA TRP A 29 12.00 -6.41 30.65
C TRP A 29 11.95 -7.90 31.02
N GLU A 30 11.80 -8.19 32.31
CA GLU A 30 11.48 -9.54 32.77
C GLU A 30 10.11 -10.00 32.24
N ILE A 31 9.94 -11.31 32.10
CA ILE A 31 8.63 -11.88 31.73
C ILE A 31 7.60 -11.49 32.80
N HIS A 32 6.49 -10.89 32.38
CA HIS A 32 5.42 -10.40 33.26
C HIS A 32 5.83 -9.24 34.20
N ASP A 33 6.86 -8.47 33.85
CA ASP A 33 7.23 -7.29 34.63
C ASP A 33 6.10 -6.26 34.63
N ARG A 34 5.59 -5.97 35.81
CA ARG A 34 4.47 -5.02 36.00
C ARG A 34 4.87 -3.56 35.77
N ASN A 35 6.17 -3.26 35.72
CA ASN A 35 6.70 -1.93 35.44
C ASN A 35 6.87 -1.68 33.94
N ARG A 36 6.73 -2.73 33.10
CA ARG A 36 6.77 -2.56 31.65
C ARG A 36 5.62 -1.68 31.21
N PRO A 37 5.87 -0.62 30.39
CA PRO A 37 4.81 0.25 29.88
C PRO A 37 3.71 -0.56 29.19
N VAL A 38 2.47 -0.28 29.55
CA VAL A 38 1.30 -0.88 28.90
C VAL A 38 1.04 -0.18 27.56
N PRO A 39 0.45 -0.88 26.58
CA PRO A 39 0.07 -0.25 25.30
C PRO A 39 -0.92 0.92 25.55
N PRO A 40 -0.87 1.97 24.72
CA PRO A 40 -1.86 3.04 24.79
C PRO A 40 -3.27 2.50 24.46
N VAL A 41 -4.26 3.02 25.18
CA VAL A 41 -5.65 2.71 24.92
C VAL A 41 -6.18 3.64 23.84
N ILE A 42 -6.79 3.08 22.80
CA ILE A 42 -7.47 3.82 21.75
C ILE A 42 -8.92 3.34 21.62
N ASP A 43 -9.81 4.20 21.11
CA ASP A 43 -11.11 3.76 20.61
C ASP A 43 -10.88 3.09 19.23
N PRO A 44 -11.24 1.82 19.05
CA PRO A 44 -10.99 1.12 17.79
C PRO A 44 -11.87 1.58 16.63
N GLY A 45 -12.83 2.47 16.87
CA GLY A 45 -13.82 2.82 15.87
C GLY A 45 -14.86 1.74 15.65
N THR A 46 -15.40 1.64 14.44
CA THR A 46 -16.37 0.60 14.03
C THR A 46 -16.09 0.11 12.63
N ALA A 47 -16.37 -1.15 12.35
CA ALA A 47 -16.33 -1.66 10.98
C ALA A 47 -17.38 -0.97 10.11
N GLY A 48 -17.08 -0.79 8.82
CA GLY A 48 -18.03 -0.38 7.80
C GLY A 48 -18.95 -1.51 7.36
N THR A 49 -20.04 -1.13 6.68
CA THR A 49 -20.96 -2.03 6.01
C THR A 49 -21.09 -1.66 4.53
N LEU A 50 -21.82 -2.43 3.75
CA LEU A 50 -22.11 -2.05 2.35
C LEU A 50 -22.88 -0.72 2.27
N ASP A 51 -23.71 -0.41 3.24
CA ASP A 51 -24.60 0.75 3.24
C ASP A 51 -23.97 1.98 3.90
N ALA A 52 -23.08 1.79 4.89
CA ALA A 52 -22.51 2.88 5.66
C ALA A 52 -21.01 2.67 5.95
N PRO A 53 -20.18 3.74 5.87
CA PRO A 53 -18.80 3.66 6.29
C PRO A 53 -18.68 3.41 7.78
N GLY A 54 -17.58 2.77 8.18
CA GLY A 54 -17.21 2.64 9.58
C GLY A 54 -16.68 3.96 10.17
N ARG A 55 -16.45 3.96 11.46
CA ARG A 55 -15.78 5.05 12.15
C ARG A 55 -14.29 4.68 12.32
N PRO A 56 -13.35 5.55 11.93
CA PRO A 56 -11.93 5.28 12.07
C PRO A 56 -11.50 5.15 13.54
N PRO A 57 -10.39 4.46 13.83
CA PRO A 57 -9.77 4.48 15.15
C PRO A 57 -9.41 5.90 15.62
N SER A 58 -9.41 6.12 16.95
CA SER A 58 -9.22 7.47 17.50
C SER A 58 -7.82 8.05 17.30
N ASP A 59 -6.83 7.21 16.96
CA ASP A 59 -5.44 7.59 16.64
C ASP A 59 -5.16 7.64 15.12
N ALA A 60 -6.20 7.51 14.29
CA ALA A 60 -6.07 7.59 12.84
C ALA A 60 -6.03 9.03 12.32
N VAL A 61 -5.21 9.26 11.31
CA VAL A 61 -5.27 10.44 10.46
C VAL A 61 -6.37 10.21 9.43
N VAL A 62 -7.46 10.97 9.51
CA VAL A 62 -8.57 10.87 8.55
C VAL A 62 -8.19 11.65 7.30
N LEU A 63 -8.11 10.95 6.16
CA LEU A 63 -7.78 11.53 4.86
C LEU A 63 -9.02 11.94 4.07
N PHE A 64 -10.16 11.26 4.32
CA PHE A 64 -11.47 11.63 3.79
C PHE A 64 -12.60 11.12 4.69
N ASP A 65 -13.43 12.04 5.15
CA ASP A 65 -14.58 11.78 6.04
C ASP A 65 -15.95 12.01 5.37
N GLY A 66 -15.96 12.13 4.05
CA GLY A 66 -17.18 12.35 3.28
C GLY A 66 -17.50 13.82 2.98
N LYS A 67 -16.66 14.80 3.39
CA LYS A 67 -17.00 16.22 3.27
C LYS A 67 -16.28 16.93 2.14
N ASP A 68 -14.95 16.87 2.09
CA ASP A 68 -14.17 17.62 1.13
C ASP A 68 -12.81 16.97 0.83
N LEU A 69 -12.09 17.48 -0.16
CA LEU A 69 -10.77 17.05 -0.58
C LEU A 69 -9.65 17.94 -0.03
N SER A 70 -9.85 18.65 1.07
CA SER A 70 -8.85 19.57 1.65
C SER A 70 -7.51 18.91 1.99
N LYS A 71 -7.51 17.60 2.28
CA LYS A 71 -6.32 16.77 2.52
C LYS A 71 -5.60 16.32 1.24
N TRP A 72 -6.20 16.57 0.07
CA TRP A 72 -5.72 16.11 -1.23
C TRP A 72 -5.35 17.29 -2.13
N ALA A 73 -4.48 17.05 -3.07
CA ALA A 73 -4.02 17.99 -4.08
C ALA A 73 -3.93 17.32 -5.44
N ASP A 74 -3.98 18.09 -6.51
CA ASP A 74 -3.54 17.63 -7.83
C ASP A 74 -2.01 17.51 -7.87
N LYS A 75 -1.47 17.02 -8.97
CA LYS A 75 -0.03 16.77 -9.16
C LYS A 75 0.82 18.03 -9.03
N GLU A 76 0.29 19.17 -9.32
CA GLU A 76 0.93 20.50 -9.23
C GLU A 76 0.79 21.14 -7.83
N GLY A 77 0.12 20.44 -6.87
CA GLY A 77 -0.15 20.94 -5.51
C GLY A 77 -1.39 21.82 -5.41
N GLY A 78 -2.12 22.00 -6.52
CA GLY A 78 -3.40 22.72 -6.58
C GLY A 78 -4.55 21.92 -5.96
N PRO A 79 -5.78 22.46 -5.98
CA PRO A 79 -6.96 21.74 -5.50
C PRO A 79 -7.23 20.47 -6.30
N ALA A 80 -7.48 19.35 -5.62
CA ALA A 80 -7.96 18.13 -6.26
C ALA A 80 -9.30 18.41 -6.99
N LYS A 81 -9.44 17.89 -8.22
CA LYS A 81 -10.57 18.21 -9.11
C LYS A 81 -11.63 17.11 -9.16
N TRP A 82 -11.52 16.09 -8.33
CA TRP A 82 -12.49 15.02 -8.25
C TRP A 82 -13.77 15.47 -7.56
N LYS A 83 -14.89 14.86 -7.92
CA LYS A 83 -16.22 15.29 -7.47
C LYS A 83 -16.55 14.71 -6.11
N VAL A 84 -16.91 15.57 -5.14
CA VAL A 84 -17.40 15.14 -3.82
C VAL A 84 -18.92 15.22 -3.80
N GLU A 85 -19.58 14.13 -3.43
CA GLU A 85 -21.03 14.06 -3.22
C GLU A 85 -21.40 12.87 -2.33
N ASN A 86 -22.54 12.93 -1.67
CA ASN A 86 -23.14 11.82 -0.93
C ASN A 86 -22.19 11.05 0.01
N GLY A 87 -21.20 11.74 0.60
CA GLY A 87 -20.25 11.13 1.53
C GLY A 87 -19.10 10.35 0.86
N TYR A 88 -18.96 10.44 -0.45
CA TYR A 88 -17.83 9.90 -1.22
C TYR A 88 -17.27 10.94 -2.18
N PHE A 89 -16.11 10.68 -2.73
CA PHE A 89 -15.65 11.37 -3.94
C PHE A 89 -15.48 10.38 -5.10
N GLU A 90 -15.59 10.90 -6.30
CA GLU A 90 -15.54 10.13 -7.54
C GLU A 90 -14.46 10.68 -8.46
N VAL A 91 -13.69 9.80 -9.07
CA VAL A 91 -12.72 10.15 -10.11
C VAL A 91 -13.43 10.90 -11.23
N VAL A 92 -12.95 12.10 -11.54
CA VAL A 92 -13.36 12.83 -12.74
C VAL A 92 -12.34 12.55 -13.83
N PRO A 93 -12.71 11.77 -14.87
CA PRO A 93 -11.77 11.34 -15.90
C PRO A 93 -11.02 12.50 -16.56
N LYS A 94 -9.70 12.30 -16.77
CA LYS A 94 -8.80 13.27 -17.41
C LYS A 94 -8.47 14.51 -16.56
N THR A 95 -8.78 14.50 -15.27
CA THR A 95 -8.33 15.56 -14.36
C THR A 95 -7.02 15.23 -13.66
N GLY A 96 -6.53 14.01 -13.83
CA GLY A 96 -5.29 13.50 -13.27
C GLY A 96 -5.44 12.88 -11.88
N GLU A 97 -4.38 12.24 -11.46
CA GLU A 97 -4.24 11.64 -10.13
C GLU A 97 -4.30 12.71 -9.02
N ILE A 98 -4.70 12.29 -7.83
CA ILE A 98 -4.67 13.13 -6.64
C ILE A 98 -3.72 12.54 -5.59
N HIS A 99 -3.05 13.41 -4.83
CA HIS A 99 -2.07 13.05 -3.81
C HIS A 99 -2.47 13.63 -2.46
N THR A 100 -2.12 12.95 -1.38
CA THR A 100 -2.24 13.55 -0.05
C THR A 100 -1.29 14.74 0.07
N ARG A 101 -1.72 15.82 0.75
CA ARG A 101 -0.84 16.98 1.03
C ARG A 101 0.27 16.65 2.02
N GLU A 102 -0.01 15.74 2.95
CA GLU A 102 0.95 15.25 3.93
C GLU A 102 1.60 13.96 3.43
N PRO A 103 2.92 13.79 3.63
CA PRO A 103 3.62 12.56 3.31
C PRO A 103 3.52 11.57 4.47
N PHE A 104 3.47 10.27 4.15
CA PHE A 104 3.38 9.16 5.10
C PHE A 104 4.46 8.11 4.83
N GLY A 105 4.89 7.44 5.89
CA GLY A 105 5.85 6.33 5.86
C GLY A 105 5.16 4.97 6.05
N ASP A 106 5.72 4.17 6.98
CA ASP A 106 5.12 2.89 7.37
C ASP A 106 3.72 3.13 7.95
N CYS A 107 2.72 2.41 7.47
CA CYS A 107 1.34 2.70 7.84
C CYS A 107 0.41 1.48 7.77
N GLN A 108 -0.68 1.58 8.52
CA GLN A 108 -1.93 0.87 8.27
C GLN A 108 -2.85 1.85 7.54
N LEU A 109 -3.25 1.52 6.32
CA LEU A 109 -4.16 2.32 5.51
C LEU A 109 -5.48 1.57 5.32
N HIS A 110 -6.59 2.26 5.51
CA HIS A 110 -7.92 1.80 5.15
C HIS A 110 -8.49 2.65 4.03
N VAL A 111 -9.03 1.99 3.00
CA VAL A 111 -9.68 2.64 1.86
C VAL A 111 -10.96 1.87 1.52
N GLU A 112 -12.10 2.57 1.45
CA GLU A 112 -13.30 2.01 0.84
C GLU A 112 -13.46 2.58 -0.58
N PHE A 113 -13.72 1.70 -1.54
CA PHE A 113 -13.92 2.08 -2.94
C PHE A 113 -15.07 1.30 -3.57
N ALA A 114 -15.61 1.83 -4.68
CA ALA A 114 -16.61 1.12 -5.48
C ALA A 114 -16.40 1.44 -6.95
N GLU A 115 -16.34 0.41 -7.76
CA GLU A 115 -16.25 0.53 -9.22
C GLU A 115 -17.59 1.00 -9.80
N PRO A 116 -17.56 1.62 -11.00
CA PRO A 116 -18.77 2.11 -11.66
C PRO A 116 -19.81 1.00 -11.91
N SER A 117 -21.08 1.31 -11.68
CA SER A 117 -22.21 0.44 -12.03
C SER A 117 -23.22 1.20 -12.91
N PRO A 118 -23.72 0.61 -14.01
CA PRO A 118 -23.36 -0.71 -14.54
C PRO A 118 -21.91 -0.78 -15.01
N ALA A 119 -21.32 -1.99 -14.94
CA ALA A 119 -19.98 -2.23 -15.46
C ALA A 119 -19.87 -1.87 -16.95
N LYS A 120 -18.76 -1.24 -17.34
CA LYS A 120 -18.46 -0.90 -18.72
C LYS A 120 -17.02 -1.28 -19.03
N GLY A 121 -16.77 -1.78 -20.24
CA GLY A 121 -15.46 -2.28 -20.63
C GLY A 121 -15.18 -3.71 -20.19
N GLU A 122 -14.00 -4.19 -20.52
CA GLU A 122 -13.48 -5.52 -20.20
C GLU A 122 -12.00 -5.39 -19.84
N ASP A 123 -11.41 -6.45 -19.26
CA ASP A 123 -9.99 -6.51 -18.95
C ASP A 123 -9.57 -5.31 -18.06
N GLN A 124 -8.50 -4.62 -18.40
CA GLN A 124 -8.01 -3.43 -17.69
C GLN A 124 -8.81 -2.16 -17.99
N ASP A 125 -9.69 -2.17 -18.99
CA ASP A 125 -10.60 -1.07 -19.32
C ASP A 125 -11.96 -1.23 -18.62
N ARG A 126 -11.93 -1.67 -17.34
CA ARG A 126 -13.15 -1.88 -16.56
C ARG A 126 -12.96 -1.47 -15.10
N GLY A 127 -13.45 -0.27 -14.75
CA GLY A 127 -13.41 0.24 -13.37
C GLY A 127 -12.00 0.37 -12.81
N ASN A 128 -11.03 0.78 -13.64
CA ASN A 128 -9.63 0.82 -13.29
C ASN A 128 -9.26 2.10 -12.54
N SER A 129 -8.47 1.96 -11.51
CA SER A 129 -7.81 2.98 -10.71
C SER A 129 -6.65 2.34 -9.94
N GLY A 130 -6.03 3.02 -8.98
CA GLY A 130 -4.96 2.48 -8.16
C GLY A 130 -4.79 3.23 -6.85
N VAL A 131 -4.41 2.52 -5.80
CA VAL A 131 -3.97 3.08 -4.52
C VAL A 131 -2.45 2.99 -4.47
N PHE A 132 -1.76 4.14 -4.51
CA PHE A 132 -0.31 4.20 -4.56
C PHE A 132 0.25 4.57 -3.19
N LEU A 133 0.89 3.60 -2.52
CA LEU A 133 1.66 3.84 -1.31
C LEU A 133 2.91 4.63 -1.70
N GLN A 134 3.15 5.74 -0.98
CA GLN A 134 4.26 6.67 -1.30
C GLN A 134 4.23 7.21 -2.75
N GLY A 135 3.08 7.14 -3.45
CA GLY A 135 2.98 7.52 -4.86
C GLY A 135 3.79 6.64 -5.83
N LEU A 136 4.32 5.50 -5.37
CA LEU A 136 5.26 4.64 -6.10
C LEU A 136 4.81 3.18 -6.18
N TYR A 137 4.10 2.69 -5.19
CA TYR A 137 3.78 1.27 -5.03
C TYR A 137 2.27 1.09 -5.13
N GLU A 138 1.82 0.54 -6.24
CA GLU A 138 0.40 0.41 -6.56
C GLU A 138 -0.18 -0.89 -6.03
N THR A 139 -1.20 -0.75 -5.19
CA THR A 139 -2.23 -1.77 -4.97
C THR A 139 -3.35 -1.51 -5.97
N GLN A 140 -3.52 -2.40 -6.93
CA GLN A 140 -4.45 -2.24 -8.04
C GLN A 140 -5.90 -2.12 -7.58
N VAL A 141 -6.63 -1.17 -8.17
CA VAL A 141 -8.10 -1.08 -8.12
C VAL A 141 -8.67 -1.40 -9.49
N LEU A 142 -9.51 -2.42 -9.57
CA LEU A 142 -10.12 -2.89 -10.83
C LEU A 142 -11.46 -3.55 -10.52
N ASP A 143 -12.43 -3.41 -11.40
CA ASP A 143 -13.59 -4.30 -11.38
C ASP A 143 -13.16 -5.71 -11.82
N SER A 144 -12.73 -6.53 -10.88
CA SER A 144 -12.31 -7.91 -11.07
C SER A 144 -13.46 -8.92 -10.90
N TYR A 145 -14.69 -8.45 -10.63
CA TYR A 145 -15.83 -9.34 -10.50
C TYR A 145 -16.25 -9.90 -11.84
N GLN A 146 -16.09 -11.22 -12.03
CA GLN A 146 -16.37 -11.90 -13.31
C GLN A 146 -15.68 -11.22 -14.52
N ASN A 147 -14.49 -10.70 -14.32
CA ASN A 147 -13.69 -10.03 -15.33
C ASN A 147 -12.35 -10.77 -15.51
N LYS A 148 -11.99 -11.09 -16.75
CA LYS A 148 -10.72 -11.74 -17.08
C LYS A 148 -9.68 -10.68 -17.42
N THR A 149 -8.53 -10.76 -16.76
CA THR A 149 -7.35 -9.95 -17.06
C THR A 149 -6.10 -10.72 -16.63
N TYR A 150 -4.92 -10.17 -16.87
CA TYR A 150 -3.69 -10.75 -16.37
C TYR A 150 -3.66 -10.75 -14.82
N ALA A 151 -3.07 -11.80 -14.25
CA ALA A 151 -3.20 -12.10 -12.82
C ALA A 151 -2.64 -11.01 -11.91
N ASP A 152 -1.51 -10.40 -12.27
CA ASP A 152 -0.83 -9.34 -11.52
C ASP A 152 -1.37 -7.93 -11.77
N GLY A 153 -2.48 -7.81 -12.51
CA GLY A 153 -3.29 -6.59 -12.69
C GLY A 153 -4.72 -6.75 -12.17
N GLN A 154 -5.04 -7.83 -11.44
CA GLN A 154 -6.30 -7.99 -10.73
C GLN A 154 -6.40 -7.02 -9.54
N ALA A 155 -7.64 -6.76 -9.09
CA ALA A 155 -7.87 -6.00 -7.85
C ALA A 155 -7.04 -6.55 -6.69
N ALA A 156 -6.39 -5.67 -5.93
CA ALA A 156 -5.45 -5.97 -4.85
C ALA A 156 -4.16 -6.70 -5.28
N GLY A 157 -3.85 -6.77 -6.59
CA GLY A 157 -2.52 -7.11 -7.07
C GLY A 157 -1.51 -6.01 -6.72
N ILE A 158 -0.29 -6.37 -6.36
CA ILE A 158 0.84 -5.43 -6.44
C ILE A 158 1.20 -5.33 -7.92
N TYR A 159 0.77 -4.24 -8.55
CA TYR A 159 0.69 -4.14 -10.01
C TYR A 159 1.98 -4.54 -10.73
N GLY A 160 1.88 -5.54 -11.63
CA GLY A 160 3.01 -6.06 -12.40
C GLY A 160 4.03 -6.85 -11.57
N GLN A 161 3.79 -7.09 -10.27
CA GLN A 161 4.71 -7.84 -9.40
C GLN A 161 4.08 -9.10 -8.83
N TYR A 162 2.96 -8.98 -8.13
CA TYR A 162 2.30 -10.11 -7.45
C TYR A 162 0.80 -10.12 -7.70
N PRO A 163 0.24 -11.23 -8.22
CA PRO A 163 -1.20 -11.41 -8.23
C PRO A 163 -1.74 -11.54 -6.79
N PRO A 164 -3.01 -11.20 -6.54
CA PRO A 164 -3.63 -11.51 -5.26
C PRO A 164 -3.75 -13.03 -5.07
N LEU A 165 -3.66 -13.50 -3.82
CA LEU A 165 -3.80 -14.92 -3.47
C LEU A 165 -5.16 -15.49 -3.89
N VAL A 166 -6.20 -14.67 -3.82
CA VAL A 166 -7.57 -14.97 -4.27
C VAL A 166 -8.24 -13.70 -4.77
N ASN A 167 -9.23 -13.84 -5.65
CA ASN A 167 -10.10 -12.74 -6.06
C ASN A 167 -11.26 -12.61 -5.05
N ALA A 168 -11.22 -11.58 -4.21
CA ALA A 168 -12.23 -11.29 -3.20
C ALA A 168 -13.17 -10.14 -3.60
N SER A 169 -13.25 -9.81 -4.90
CA SER A 169 -14.05 -8.70 -5.42
C SER A 169 -15.54 -8.93 -5.28
N ARG A 170 -16.25 -7.86 -4.92
CA ARG A 170 -17.72 -7.79 -4.97
C ARG A 170 -18.20 -7.28 -6.33
N PRO A 171 -19.49 -7.46 -6.67
CA PRO A 171 -20.08 -6.88 -7.86
C PRO A 171 -19.86 -5.36 -7.96
N PRO A 172 -19.67 -4.81 -9.17
CA PRO A 172 -19.50 -3.37 -9.38
C PRO A 172 -20.67 -2.57 -8.79
N GLY A 173 -20.38 -1.41 -8.26
CA GLY A 173 -21.31 -0.56 -7.53
C GLY A 173 -21.42 -0.85 -6.03
N GLN A 174 -21.01 -2.03 -5.56
CA GLN A 174 -20.91 -2.34 -4.16
C GLN A 174 -19.60 -1.78 -3.56
N TRP A 175 -19.66 -1.30 -2.33
CA TRP A 175 -18.48 -0.85 -1.60
C TRP A 175 -17.58 -2.02 -1.23
N GLN A 176 -16.31 -1.86 -1.52
CA GLN A 176 -15.22 -2.78 -1.20
C GLN A 176 -14.24 -2.10 -0.27
N THR A 177 -13.44 -2.89 0.44
CA THR A 177 -12.45 -2.38 1.38
C THR A 177 -11.07 -2.92 1.06
N TYR A 178 -10.07 -2.05 1.13
CA TYR A 178 -8.68 -2.44 1.35
C TYR A 178 -8.26 -2.03 2.75
N ASP A 179 -7.68 -3.00 3.47
CA ASP A 179 -6.88 -2.74 4.67
C ASP A 179 -5.44 -3.15 4.34
N ILE A 180 -4.55 -2.17 4.27
CA ILE A 180 -3.18 -2.33 3.80
C ILE A 180 -2.21 -2.06 4.95
N ILE A 181 -1.29 -2.99 5.20
CA ILE A 181 -0.12 -2.76 6.04
C ILE A 181 1.07 -2.55 5.13
N PHE A 182 1.64 -1.36 5.15
CA PHE A 182 2.77 -0.99 4.31
C PHE A 182 3.99 -0.63 5.14
N HIS A 183 5.14 -1.18 4.74
CA HIS A 183 6.45 -0.80 5.23
C HIS A 183 7.28 -0.29 4.06
N GLY A 184 7.62 1.00 4.06
CA GLY A 184 8.41 1.63 3.02
C GLY A 184 9.86 1.11 2.99
N PRO A 185 10.55 1.32 1.87
CA PRO A 185 11.96 0.94 1.75
C PRO A 185 12.82 1.78 2.69
N ARG A 186 13.99 1.24 3.04
CA ARG A 186 15.02 1.98 3.80
C ARG A 186 16.32 1.95 3.03
N PHE A 187 17.03 3.07 3.13
CA PHE A 187 18.34 3.26 2.48
C PHE A 187 19.35 3.74 3.52
N ASP A 188 20.60 3.35 3.35
CA ASP A 188 21.69 3.89 4.15
C ASP A 188 22.12 5.30 3.64
N ALA A 189 23.05 5.92 4.35
CA ALA A 189 23.57 7.24 4.00
C ALA A 189 24.26 7.30 2.63
N ALA A 190 24.66 6.17 2.07
CA ALA A 190 25.24 6.05 0.72
C ALA A 190 24.16 5.82 -0.34
N GLY A 191 22.88 5.76 0.04
CA GLY A 191 21.77 5.49 -0.86
C GLY A 191 21.60 4.02 -1.25
N LYS A 192 22.27 3.10 -0.56
CA LYS A 192 22.09 1.66 -0.79
C LYS A 192 20.84 1.18 -0.06
N LEU A 193 20.02 0.39 -0.75
CA LEU A 193 18.86 -0.27 -0.16
C LEU A 193 19.30 -1.20 0.99
N THR A 194 18.74 -0.97 2.18
CA THR A 194 18.96 -1.79 3.38
C THR A 194 17.77 -2.66 3.73
N ARG A 195 16.56 -2.20 3.35
CA ARG A 195 15.31 -2.93 3.50
C ARG A 195 14.39 -2.60 2.32
N PRO A 196 13.92 -3.57 1.56
CA PRO A 196 12.89 -3.35 0.54
C PRO A 196 11.53 -3.00 1.18
N ALA A 197 10.64 -2.41 0.39
CA ALA A 197 9.26 -2.21 0.81
C ALA A 197 8.54 -3.56 0.96
N ARG A 198 7.57 -3.63 1.88
CA ARG A 198 6.75 -4.82 2.11
C ARG A 198 5.29 -4.41 2.27
N GLU A 199 4.41 -5.29 1.83
CA GLU A 199 2.97 -5.02 1.87
C GLU A 199 2.17 -6.27 2.24
N SER A 200 1.16 -6.08 3.10
CA SER A 200 0.07 -7.02 3.30
C SER A 200 -1.24 -6.33 2.98
N VAL A 201 -2.12 -7.01 2.25
CA VAL A 201 -3.41 -6.46 1.83
C VAL A 201 -4.53 -7.42 2.23
N PHE A 202 -5.55 -6.86 2.89
CA PHE A 202 -6.85 -7.51 3.05
C PHE A 202 -7.84 -6.84 2.10
N HIS A 203 -8.46 -7.62 1.24
CA HIS A 203 -9.54 -7.18 0.36
C HIS A 203 -10.86 -7.75 0.88
N ASN A 204 -11.79 -6.88 1.26
CA ASN A 204 -13.06 -7.27 1.88
C ASN A 204 -12.90 -8.20 3.10
N GLY A 205 -11.84 -7.98 3.89
CA GLY A 205 -11.50 -8.78 5.06
C GLY A 205 -10.77 -10.10 4.75
N VAL A 206 -10.52 -10.42 3.48
CA VAL A 206 -9.77 -11.62 3.05
C VAL A 206 -8.31 -11.23 2.79
N LEU A 207 -7.35 -11.97 3.38
CA LEU A 207 -5.92 -11.78 3.13
C LEU A 207 -5.60 -12.15 1.68
N VAL A 208 -5.10 -11.19 0.92
CA VAL A 208 -4.78 -11.37 -0.51
C VAL A 208 -3.33 -11.08 -0.85
N GLN A 209 -2.61 -10.37 0.00
CA GLN A 209 -1.14 -10.22 -0.04
C GLN A 209 -0.61 -10.43 1.38
N ASP A 210 0.32 -11.38 1.55
CA ASP A 210 0.87 -11.74 2.87
C ASP A 210 2.33 -11.31 2.98
N ASN A 211 2.56 -10.07 3.47
CA ASN A 211 3.87 -9.52 3.75
C ASN A 211 4.86 -9.69 2.58
N VAL A 212 4.37 -9.47 1.37
CA VAL A 212 5.18 -9.62 0.14
C VAL A 212 6.27 -8.55 0.06
N GLU A 213 7.44 -8.94 -0.40
CA GLU A 213 8.56 -8.02 -0.61
C GLU A 213 8.49 -7.44 -2.02
N LEU A 214 8.33 -6.12 -2.13
CA LEU A 214 8.25 -5.45 -3.41
C LEU A 214 9.63 -5.38 -4.08
N THR A 215 9.67 -5.47 -5.40
CA THR A 215 10.92 -5.47 -6.18
C THR A 215 11.40 -4.07 -6.57
N GLY A 216 10.63 -3.03 -6.22
CA GLY A 216 10.82 -1.62 -6.57
C GLY A 216 9.47 -0.95 -6.85
N PRO A 217 9.44 0.28 -7.36
CA PRO A 217 8.22 0.94 -7.81
C PRO A 217 7.44 0.09 -8.82
N THR A 218 6.11 0.16 -8.78
CA THR A 218 5.26 -0.49 -9.76
C THR A 218 5.26 0.31 -11.07
N ALA A 219 5.20 -0.37 -12.20
CA ALA A 219 5.12 0.27 -13.52
C ALA A 219 4.55 -0.68 -14.57
N HIS A 220 3.86 -0.10 -15.59
CA HIS A 220 3.32 -0.86 -16.71
C HIS A 220 4.45 -1.47 -17.55
N HIS A 221 4.42 -2.80 -17.71
CA HIS A 221 5.42 -3.61 -18.44
C HIS A 221 6.87 -3.41 -18.00
N ALA A 222 7.14 -2.95 -16.77
CA ALA A 222 8.49 -2.75 -16.27
C ALA A 222 8.59 -3.06 -14.77
N ARG A 223 9.79 -3.38 -14.31
CA ARG A 223 10.16 -3.54 -12.90
C ARG A 223 11.33 -2.61 -12.59
N PRO A 224 11.07 -1.31 -12.37
CA PRO A 224 12.13 -0.36 -12.06
C PRO A 224 12.85 -0.74 -10.76
N PRO A 225 14.19 -0.61 -10.71
CA PRO A 225 14.92 -0.84 -9.49
C PRO A 225 14.60 0.24 -8.44
N TYR A 226 14.84 -0.07 -7.19
CA TYR A 226 14.80 0.92 -6.12
C TYR A 226 15.79 2.06 -6.38
N LYS A 227 15.33 3.27 -6.04
CA LYS A 227 16.17 4.47 -5.94
C LYS A 227 15.96 5.10 -4.58
N PRO A 228 16.98 5.73 -3.99
CA PRO A 228 16.82 6.43 -2.71
C PRO A 228 15.68 7.44 -2.76
N THR A 229 14.79 7.35 -1.79
CA THR A 229 13.65 8.25 -1.59
C THR A 229 13.59 8.67 -0.13
N PRO A 230 12.95 9.80 0.18
CA PRO A 230 12.56 10.11 1.55
C PRO A 230 11.75 8.95 2.17
N GLU A 231 11.84 8.79 3.50
CA GLU A 231 11.07 7.75 4.21
C GLU A 231 9.57 7.97 4.16
N LYS A 232 9.14 9.23 4.00
CA LYS A 232 7.74 9.62 3.88
C LYS A 232 7.52 10.32 2.55
N LEU A 233 6.51 9.87 1.82
CA LEU A 233 6.03 10.47 0.58
C LEU A 233 4.49 10.47 0.58
N PRO A 234 3.83 11.32 -0.23
CA PRO A 234 2.38 11.32 -0.36
C PRO A 234 1.82 9.98 -0.83
N LEU A 235 0.63 9.62 -0.36
CA LEU A 235 -0.21 8.62 -1.02
C LEU A 235 -0.80 9.23 -2.29
N ALA A 236 -1.11 8.39 -3.29
CA ALA A 236 -1.85 8.83 -4.46
C ALA A 236 -3.00 7.90 -4.82
N LEU A 237 -4.01 8.46 -5.48
CA LEU A 237 -5.10 7.73 -6.12
C LEU A 237 -5.11 8.06 -7.61
N GLN A 238 -5.24 7.02 -8.42
CA GLN A 238 -5.07 7.13 -9.87
C GLN A 238 -6.38 7.52 -10.58
N ASP A 239 -6.28 8.47 -11.52
CA ASP A 239 -7.25 8.66 -12.59
C ASP A 239 -6.83 7.81 -13.81
N HIS A 240 -7.48 6.67 -13.99
CA HIS A 240 -7.32 5.82 -15.19
C HIS A 240 -8.48 5.98 -16.19
N GLY A 241 -9.24 7.09 -16.08
CA GLY A 241 -10.35 7.38 -16.97
C GLY A 241 -11.70 6.73 -16.57
N HIS A 242 -11.77 6.08 -15.42
CA HIS A 242 -12.98 5.45 -14.90
C HIS A 242 -13.48 6.17 -13.64
N PRO A 243 -14.81 6.40 -13.50
CA PRO A 243 -15.38 7.10 -12.35
C PRO A 243 -15.49 6.18 -11.13
N VAL A 244 -14.36 5.70 -10.64
CA VAL A 244 -14.27 4.95 -9.40
C VAL A 244 -14.56 5.87 -8.22
N ARG A 245 -15.35 5.39 -7.27
CA ARG A 245 -15.73 6.13 -6.08
C ARG A 245 -14.92 5.69 -4.87
N TYR A 246 -14.62 6.64 -3.98
CA TYR A 246 -13.86 6.42 -2.76
C TYR A 246 -14.57 7.05 -1.57
N ARG A 247 -14.52 6.39 -0.41
CA ARG A 247 -15.03 6.92 0.87
C ARG A 247 -14.22 6.38 2.04
N ASN A 248 -14.37 6.96 3.22
CA ASN A 248 -13.82 6.46 4.48
C ASN A 248 -12.34 6.10 4.36
N ILE A 249 -11.49 7.08 4.00
CA ILE A 249 -10.06 6.87 3.88
C ILE A 249 -9.37 7.37 5.14
N TRP A 250 -8.65 6.49 5.82
CA TRP A 250 -7.88 6.86 6.99
C TRP A 250 -6.59 6.02 7.09
N LEU A 251 -5.64 6.55 7.82
CA LEU A 251 -4.33 5.96 7.97
C LEU A 251 -3.87 6.06 9.43
N ARG A 252 -3.20 5.04 9.92
CA ARG A 252 -2.42 5.07 11.16
C ARG A 252 -0.94 4.90 10.81
N GLU A 253 -0.09 5.83 11.26
CA GLU A 253 1.35 5.66 11.12
C GLU A 253 1.85 4.55 12.05
N LEU A 254 2.63 3.63 11.51
CA LEU A 254 3.27 2.59 12.29
C LEU A 254 4.63 3.11 12.76
N LYS A 255 4.88 2.96 14.06
CA LYS A 255 6.24 3.20 14.59
C LYS A 255 7.13 2.09 14.08
N SER A 256 8.24 2.46 13.46
CA SER A 256 9.30 1.47 13.16
C SER A 256 9.66 0.76 14.47
N ALA A 257 9.67 -0.57 14.47
CA ALA A 257 10.36 -1.28 15.53
C ALA A 257 11.84 -0.89 15.43
N GLU A 258 12.33 -0.15 16.43
CA GLU A 258 13.74 0.21 16.57
C GLU A 258 14.60 -1.04 16.76
#